data_4a21b3de36605037e6720af74fff751b
#
_entry.id   4a21b3de36605037e6720af74fff751b
#
_cell.length_a   1.000
_cell.length_b   1.000
_cell.length_c   1.000
_cell.angle_alpha   90.00
_cell.angle_beta   90.00
_cell.angle_gamma   90.00
#
_symmetry.space_group_name_H-M   'P 1'
#
loop_
_entity.id
_entity.type
_entity.pdbx_description
1 polymer ?
#
loop_
_entity_poly.entity_id
_entity_poly.type
_entity_poly.pdbx_seq_one_letter_code
_entity_poly.pdbx_strand_id
1 'polypeptide(L)'
;MKNKTKLKGSCSSYTVMEVLKFLIPSLLGVMLFMMPIAYNGEITIPIAVLSNWLQGSLGHILPTIILILVMITAVGTIIGKLFTPKFIIKNKFLNNLFIVTPVWFVIRILAAVFIFMAHYEVGFEAIFSLNTGGLVLYDLLPILFSVFLFAALFLPLLLNFGLLEFAGTLLSKIMRPVFNLPGRSAIDCLASWLGDGTIGVLLTSKQYEEGFYTKREAAVIGTTFSLVSITFSLVVINTVGLGNMFVPFYFTVTVASLVAAIVLPKLPPLSRKEDT
;
A
#
# COMPACT_ATOMS: atom_id res chain seq x y z
N MET A 1 -3.53 50.58 13.80
CA MET A 1 -4.57 50.45 12.77
C MET A 1 -4.54 49.00 12.28
N LYS A 2 -5.52 48.17 12.70
CA LYS A 2 -5.62 46.77 12.33
C LYS A 2 -6.37 46.64 11.00
N ASN A 3 -5.68 46.22 9.95
CA ASN A 3 -6.30 45.92 8.67
C ASN A 3 -7.00 44.55 8.79
N LYS A 4 -8.32 44.56 8.98
CA LYS A 4 -9.18 43.39 8.85
C LYS A 4 -9.39 43.14 7.35
N THR A 5 -8.58 42.26 6.75
CA THR A 5 -8.86 41.72 5.43
C THR A 5 -10.05 40.80 5.56
N LYS A 6 -11.24 41.25 5.17
CA LYS A 6 -12.44 40.42 4.99
C LYS A 6 -12.16 39.38 3.91
N LEU A 7 -11.98 38.14 4.31
CA LEU A 7 -12.13 37.01 3.41
C LEU A 7 -13.59 36.97 2.93
N LYS A 8 -13.86 37.56 1.77
CA LYS A 8 -15.06 37.29 1.01
C LYS A 8 -15.02 35.83 0.57
N GLY A 9 -15.75 34.99 1.25
CA GLY A 9 -16.06 33.64 0.75
C GLY A 9 -16.85 33.81 -0.56
N SER A 10 -16.18 33.68 -1.69
CA SER A 10 -16.87 33.48 -2.95
C SER A 10 -17.47 32.09 -2.90
N CYS A 11 -18.77 32.00 -2.72
CA CYS A 11 -19.52 30.79 -3.03
C CYS A 11 -19.44 30.66 -4.57
N SER A 12 -18.38 30.02 -5.08
CA SER A 12 -18.33 29.64 -6.48
C SER A 12 -19.35 28.53 -6.67
N SER A 13 -20.39 28.80 -7.44
CA SER A 13 -21.34 27.76 -7.88
C SER A 13 -20.53 26.80 -8.76
N TYR A 14 -20.28 25.61 -8.24
CA TYR A 14 -19.65 24.55 -9.03
C TYR A 14 -20.52 24.18 -10.23
N THR A 15 -19.90 24.11 -11.38
CA THR A 15 -20.60 23.63 -12.59
C THR A 15 -20.88 22.14 -12.45
N VAL A 16 -22.02 21.67 -12.95
CA VAL A 16 -22.38 20.23 -12.94
C VAL A 16 -21.23 19.37 -13.49
N MET A 17 -20.52 19.86 -14.50
CA MET A 17 -19.38 19.18 -15.09
C MET A 17 -18.20 19.02 -14.10
N GLU A 18 -17.94 20.02 -13.25
CA GLU A 18 -16.88 19.94 -12.23
C GLU A 18 -17.24 18.94 -11.12
N VAL A 19 -18.50 18.92 -10.71
CA VAL A 19 -19.01 17.93 -9.75
C VAL A 19 -18.91 16.50 -10.32
N LEU A 20 -19.25 16.29 -11.59
CA LEU A 20 -19.15 15.00 -12.25
C LEU A 20 -17.68 14.54 -12.40
N LYS A 21 -16.75 15.45 -12.72
CA LYS A 21 -15.31 15.14 -12.78
C LYS A 21 -14.71 14.74 -11.43
N PHE A 22 -15.29 15.21 -10.34
CA PHE A 22 -14.94 14.75 -9.00
C PHE A 22 -15.64 13.43 -8.67
N LEU A 23 -16.96 13.37 -8.83
CA LEU A 23 -17.82 12.30 -8.31
C LEU A 23 -17.55 10.96 -9.01
N ILE A 24 -17.47 10.95 -10.35
CA ILE A 24 -17.35 9.69 -11.12
C ILE A 24 -16.02 8.98 -10.82
N PRO A 25 -14.84 9.61 -10.96
CA PRO A 25 -13.57 8.93 -10.66
C PRO A 25 -13.44 8.54 -9.18
N SER A 26 -13.87 9.41 -8.27
CA SER A 26 -13.83 9.13 -6.83
C SER A 26 -14.72 7.94 -6.46
N LEU A 27 -15.94 7.88 -7.01
CA LEU A 27 -16.84 6.74 -6.78
C LEU A 27 -16.28 5.44 -7.36
N LEU A 28 -15.73 5.49 -8.58
CA LEU A 28 -15.05 4.34 -9.20
C LEU A 28 -13.85 3.88 -8.35
N GLY A 29 -13.03 4.81 -7.83
CA GLY A 29 -11.93 4.50 -6.94
C GLY A 29 -12.41 3.80 -5.66
N VAL A 30 -13.42 4.36 -4.99
CA VAL A 30 -14.00 3.74 -3.78
C VAL A 30 -14.58 2.34 -4.10
N MET A 31 -15.29 2.19 -5.21
CA MET A 31 -15.84 0.89 -5.61
C MET A 31 -14.73 -0.14 -5.86
N LEU A 32 -13.66 0.23 -6.55
CA LEU A 32 -12.57 -0.70 -6.87
C LEU A 32 -11.78 -1.13 -5.62
N PHE A 33 -11.51 -0.21 -4.69
CA PHE A 33 -10.60 -0.45 -3.59
C PHE A 33 -11.26 -0.76 -2.24
N MET A 34 -12.54 -0.40 -2.06
CA MET A 34 -13.20 -0.47 -0.76
C MET A 34 -14.54 -1.20 -0.78
N MET A 35 -15.16 -1.43 -1.93
CA MET A 35 -16.47 -2.07 -1.98
C MET A 35 -16.33 -3.59 -1.82
N PRO A 36 -16.82 -4.18 -0.72
CA PRO A 36 -16.81 -5.63 -0.56
C PRO A 36 -17.81 -6.25 -1.54
N ILE A 37 -17.34 -7.24 -2.29
CA ILE A 37 -18.14 -8.03 -3.23
C ILE A 37 -18.01 -9.52 -2.91
N ALA A 38 -19.09 -10.27 -3.11
CA ALA A 38 -19.04 -11.73 -3.03
C ALA A 38 -18.56 -12.29 -4.38
N TYR A 39 -17.44 -12.99 -4.37
CA TYR A 39 -16.87 -13.64 -5.54
C TYR A 39 -16.39 -15.03 -5.18
N ASN A 40 -16.84 -16.06 -5.90
CA ASN A 40 -16.53 -17.48 -5.64
C ASN A 40 -16.82 -17.94 -4.19
N GLY A 41 -17.82 -17.36 -3.52
CA GLY A 41 -18.19 -17.73 -2.15
C GLY A 41 -17.37 -17.00 -1.06
N GLU A 42 -16.44 -16.15 -1.44
CA GLU A 42 -15.63 -15.33 -0.53
C GLU A 42 -15.98 -13.84 -0.65
N ILE A 43 -15.81 -13.11 0.44
CA ILE A 43 -15.92 -11.64 0.43
C ILE A 43 -14.56 -11.07 0.03
N THR A 44 -14.54 -10.32 -1.07
CA THR A 44 -13.33 -9.72 -1.63
C THR A 44 -13.63 -8.33 -2.17
N ILE A 45 -12.66 -7.68 -2.79
CA ILE A 45 -12.81 -6.37 -3.45
C ILE A 45 -12.53 -6.48 -4.95
N PRO A 46 -13.09 -5.61 -5.81
CA PRO A 46 -12.92 -5.71 -7.26
C PRO A 46 -11.46 -5.75 -7.71
N ILE A 47 -10.57 -4.97 -7.06
CA ILE A 47 -9.14 -4.98 -7.42
C ILE A 47 -8.47 -6.33 -7.11
N ALA A 48 -8.88 -7.03 -6.06
CA ALA A 48 -8.38 -8.36 -5.74
C ALA A 48 -8.89 -9.39 -6.76
N VAL A 49 -10.12 -9.25 -7.26
CA VAL A 49 -10.64 -10.10 -8.34
C VAL A 49 -9.82 -9.92 -9.63
N LEU A 50 -9.48 -8.68 -9.98
CA LEU A 50 -8.60 -8.41 -11.13
C LEU A 50 -7.20 -9.01 -10.92
N SER A 51 -6.66 -8.91 -9.71
CA SER A 51 -5.38 -9.50 -9.33
C SER A 51 -5.41 -11.03 -9.45
N ASN A 52 -6.45 -11.67 -8.93
CA ASN A 52 -6.65 -13.12 -9.02
C ASN A 52 -6.83 -13.59 -10.48
N TRP A 53 -7.55 -12.82 -11.28
CA TRP A 53 -7.70 -13.10 -12.71
C TRP A 53 -6.32 -13.05 -13.42
N LEU A 54 -5.48 -12.05 -13.14
CA LEU A 54 -4.14 -11.96 -13.70
C LEU A 54 -3.28 -13.16 -13.27
N GLN A 55 -3.33 -13.55 -12.00
CA GLN A 55 -2.62 -14.72 -11.48
C GLN A 55 -3.12 -16.02 -12.14
N GLY A 56 -4.43 -16.19 -12.29
CA GLY A 56 -5.00 -17.34 -12.99
C GLY A 56 -4.59 -17.44 -14.45
N SER A 57 -4.45 -16.29 -15.12
CA SER A 57 -4.07 -16.22 -16.54
C SER A 57 -2.57 -16.35 -16.79
N LEU A 58 -1.73 -15.81 -15.93
CA LEU A 58 -0.28 -15.72 -16.11
C LEU A 58 0.52 -16.44 -15.00
N GLY A 59 -0.14 -17.21 -14.12
CA GLY A 59 0.48 -17.77 -12.91
C GLY A 59 1.75 -18.57 -13.18
N HIS A 60 1.81 -19.32 -14.26
CA HIS A 60 2.97 -20.11 -14.66
C HIS A 60 4.15 -19.24 -15.18
N ILE A 61 3.89 -18.01 -15.65
CA ILE A 61 4.91 -17.09 -16.20
C ILE A 61 5.31 -16.04 -15.15
N LEU A 62 4.43 -15.71 -14.20
CA LEU A 62 4.66 -14.65 -13.21
C LEU A 62 5.97 -14.81 -12.43
N PRO A 63 6.34 -15.99 -11.90
CA PRO A 63 7.61 -16.17 -11.21
C PRO A 63 8.82 -15.81 -12.08
N THR A 64 8.77 -16.17 -13.36
CA THR A 64 9.84 -15.83 -14.33
C THR A 64 9.88 -14.33 -14.63
N ILE A 65 8.71 -13.68 -14.78
CA ILE A 65 8.65 -12.22 -14.96
C ILE A 65 9.24 -11.51 -13.75
N ILE A 66 8.90 -11.96 -12.55
CA ILE A 66 9.41 -11.38 -11.30
C ILE A 66 10.91 -11.59 -11.17
N LEU A 67 11.42 -12.79 -11.48
CA LEU A 67 12.85 -13.06 -11.56
C LEU A 67 13.55 -12.05 -12.48
N ILE A 68 13.06 -11.87 -13.70
CA ILE A 68 13.63 -10.95 -14.68
C ILE A 68 13.63 -9.52 -14.13
N LEU A 69 12.54 -9.06 -13.55
CA LEU A 69 12.43 -7.71 -12.95
C LEU A 69 13.44 -7.51 -11.81
N VAL A 70 13.58 -8.49 -10.92
CA VAL A 70 14.55 -8.42 -9.81
C VAL A 70 15.97 -8.43 -10.36
N MET A 71 16.29 -9.27 -11.36
CA MET A 71 17.60 -9.30 -12.00
C MET A 71 17.93 -7.98 -12.71
N ILE A 72 16.99 -7.39 -13.45
CA ILE A 72 17.18 -6.07 -14.08
C ILE A 72 17.46 -5.00 -13.03
N THR A 73 16.72 -4.99 -11.92
CA THR A 73 16.93 -4.00 -10.86
C THR A 73 18.27 -4.20 -10.14
N ALA A 74 18.70 -5.43 -9.91
CA ALA A 74 19.98 -5.74 -9.30
C ALA A 74 21.15 -5.34 -10.23
N VAL A 75 21.12 -5.75 -11.49
CA VAL A 75 22.14 -5.40 -12.50
C VAL A 75 22.17 -3.88 -12.70
N GLY A 76 21.01 -3.23 -12.85
CA GLY A 76 20.92 -1.78 -12.98
C GLY A 76 21.48 -1.05 -11.76
N THR A 77 21.27 -1.57 -10.55
CA THR A 77 21.83 -1.02 -9.31
C THR A 77 23.35 -1.19 -9.25
N ILE A 78 23.89 -2.33 -9.70
CA ILE A 78 25.34 -2.56 -9.80
C ILE A 78 25.95 -1.55 -10.81
N ILE A 79 25.39 -1.45 -12.01
CA ILE A 79 25.84 -0.52 -13.04
C ILE A 79 25.74 0.93 -12.56
N GLY A 80 24.63 1.30 -11.96
CA GLY A 80 24.39 2.65 -11.43
C GLY A 80 25.40 3.05 -10.38
N LYS A 81 25.79 2.13 -9.49
CA LYS A 81 26.72 2.40 -8.37
C LYS A 81 28.20 2.32 -8.77
N LEU A 82 28.57 1.36 -9.64
CA LEU A 82 29.97 1.16 -10.04
C LEU A 82 30.40 2.08 -11.18
N PHE A 83 29.53 2.28 -12.17
CA PHE A 83 29.88 3.03 -13.40
C PHE A 83 29.26 4.43 -13.45
N THR A 84 28.25 4.72 -12.62
CA THR A 84 27.55 6.03 -12.56
C THR A 84 27.30 6.65 -13.95
N PRO A 85 26.67 5.93 -14.89
CA PRO A 85 26.52 6.40 -16.26
C PRO A 85 25.64 7.67 -16.29
N LYS A 86 26.07 8.65 -17.09
CA LYS A 86 25.40 9.96 -17.20
C LYS A 86 23.91 9.86 -17.53
N PHE A 87 23.50 8.85 -18.27
CA PHE A 87 22.11 8.58 -18.64
C PHE A 87 21.25 8.22 -17.40
N ILE A 88 21.77 7.44 -16.44
CA ILE A 88 21.08 7.11 -15.18
C ILE A 88 20.99 8.37 -14.29
N ILE A 89 22.08 9.12 -14.16
CA ILE A 89 22.11 10.34 -13.31
C ILE A 89 21.16 11.41 -13.86
N LYS A 90 21.10 11.58 -15.18
CA LYS A 90 20.28 12.63 -15.82
C LYS A 90 18.78 12.34 -15.75
N ASN A 91 18.38 11.07 -15.71
CA ASN A 91 16.99 10.69 -15.61
C ASN A 91 16.59 10.49 -14.15
N LYS A 92 15.72 11.37 -13.61
CA LYS A 92 15.29 11.34 -12.22
C LYS A 92 14.68 9.99 -11.80
N PHE A 93 13.94 9.34 -12.69
CA PHE A 93 13.34 8.03 -12.42
C PHE A 93 14.41 6.94 -12.29
N LEU A 94 15.34 6.85 -13.25
CA LEU A 94 16.41 5.85 -13.22
C LEU A 94 17.39 6.08 -12.07
N ASN A 95 17.65 7.35 -11.74
CA ASN A 95 18.47 7.72 -10.60
C ASN A 95 17.86 7.18 -9.29
N ASN A 96 16.60 7.48 -9.03
CA ASN A 96 15.90 6.99 -7.83
C ASN A 96 15.77 5.47 -7.80
N LEU A 97 15.64 4.84 -8.97
CA LEU A 97 15.50 3.39 -9.08
C LEU A 97 16.82 2.65 -8.83
N PHE A 98 17.94 3.11 -9.37
CA PHE A 98 19.20 2.37 -9.39
C PHE A 98 20.26 2.90 -8.42
N ILE A 99 20.23 4.20 -8.06
CA ILE A 99 21.18 4.77 -7.10
C ILE A 99 20.58 4.72 -5.70
N VAL A 100 20.91 3.66 -4.98
CA VAL A 100 20.39 3.39 -3.62
C VAL A 100 21.50 3.46 -2.58
N THR A 101 21.08 3.58 -1.31
CA THR A 101 22.02 3.55 -0.17
C THR A 101 22.77 2.21 -0.09
N PRO A 102 23.94 2.15 0.55
CA PRO A 102 24.73 0.91 0.64
C PRO A 102 23.96 -0.28 1.22
N VAL A 103 23.10 -0.04 2.21
CA VAL A 103 22.25 -1.08 2.81
C VAL A 103 21.28 -1.66 1.78
N TRP A 104 20.56 -0.82 1.06
CA TRP A 104 19.64 -1.26 0.01
C TRP A 104 20.36 -1.91 -1.18
N PHE A 105 21.60 -1.50 -1.46
CA PHE A 105 22.44 -2.16 -2.46
C PHE A 105 22.67 -3.64 -2.10
N VAL A 106 23.13 -3.89 -0.87
CA VAL A 106 23.38 -5.27 -0.39
C VAL A 106 22.10 -6.10 -0.39
N ILE A 107 20.98 -5.53 0.12
CA ILE A 107 19.69 -6.21 0.16
C ILE A 107 19.21 -6.60 -1.25
N ARG A 108 19.36 -5.73 -2.24
CA ARG A 108 18.95 -6.04 -3.63
C ARG A 108 19.78 -7.14 -4.26
N ILE A 109 21.09 -7.17 -4.00
CA ILE A 109 21.95 -8.24 -4.50
C ILE A 109 21.60 -9.57 -3.83
N LEU A 110 21.40 -9.60 -2.51
CA LEU A 110 20.95 -10.80 -1.81
C LEU A 110 19.60 -11.28 -2.30
N ALA A 111 18.65 -10.38 -2.49
CA ALA A 111 17.34 -10.71 -3.04
C ALA A 111 17.43 -11.34 -4.45
N ALA A 112 18.28 -10.79 -5.32
CA ALA A 112 18.51 -11.34 -6.65
C ALA A 112 19.13 -12.74 -6.60
N VAL A 113 20.10 -12.97 -5.71
CA VAL A 113 20.72 -14.29 -5.50
C VAL A 113 19.67 -15.28 -4.97
N PHE A 114 18.91 -14.90 -3.95
CA PHE A 114 17.92 -15.81 -3.34
C PHE A 114 16.77 -16.16 -4.28
N ILE A 115 16.27 -15.20 -5.06
CA ILE A 115 15.21 -15.46 -6.03
C ILE A 115 15.71 -16.32 -7.19
N PHE A 116 16.97 -16.15 -7.60
CA PHE A 116 17.62 -17.01 -8.60
C PHE A 116 17.75 -18.45 -8.07
N MET A 117 18.21 -18.60 -6.83
CA MET A 117 18.33 -19.92 -6.18
C MET A 117 16.95 -20.60 -6.07
N ALA A 118 15.90 -19.85 -5.69
CA ALA A 118 14.55 -20.38 -5.56
C ALA A 118 13.94 -20.77 -6.91
N HIS A 119 14.21 -20.02 -7.97
CA HIS A 119 13.64 -20.28 -9.29
C HIS A 119 14.29 -21.50 -10.00
N TYR A 120 15.60 -21.68 -9.83
CA TYR A 120 16.36 -22.77 -10.47
C TYR A 120 16.65 -23.94 -9.52
N GLU A 121 16.16 -23.87 -8.29
CA GLU A 121 16.36 -24.90 -7.24
C GLU A 121 17.85 -25.24 -7.02
N VAL A 122 18.72 -24.20 -7.01
CA VAL A 122 20.17 -24.35 -6.89
C VAL A 122 20.67 -23.83 -5.56
N GLY A 123 21.58 -24.55 -4.91
CA GLY A 123 22.24 -24.16 -3.67
C GLY A 123 21.69 -24.86 -2.44
N PHE A 124 21.47 -24.12 -1.35
CA PHE A 124 21.02 -24.72 -0.09
C PHE A 124 19.49 -24.91 -0.10
N GLU A 125 19.05 -26.13 0.18
CA GLU A 125 17.63 -26.49 0.24
C GLU A 125 16.81 -25.58 1.17
N ALA A 126 17.41 -25.17 2.30
CA ALA A 126 16.80 -24.22 3.23
C ALA A 126 16.42 -22.87 2.58
N ILE A 127 17.03 -22.48 1.45
CA ILE A 127 16.75 -21.23 0.74
C ILE A 127 15.70 -21.43 -0.36
N PHE A 128 15.78 -22.52 -1.11
CA PHE A 128 14.90 -22.70 -2.29
C PHE A 128 13.69 -23.60 -2.04
N SER A 129 13.59 -24.25 -0.87
CA SER A 129 12.44 -25.15 -0.59
C SER A 129 11.10 -24.45 -0.73
N LEU A 130 10.05 -25.21 -1.01
CA LEU A 130 8.67 -24.71 -1.16
C LEU A 130 8.14 -24.02 0.11
N ASN A 131 8.74 -24.31 1.27
CA ASN A 131 8.36 -23.67 2.55
C ASN A 131 9.13 -22.38 2.86
N THR A 132 10.07 -21.99 2.01
CA THR A 132 10.92 -20.79 2.20
C THR A 132 10.94 -19.91 0.95
N GLY A 133 12.00 -19.95 0.16
CA GLY A 133 12.11 -19.14 -1.06
C GLY A 133 11.08 -19.50 -2.13
N GLY A 134 10.70 -20.77 -2.23
CA GLY A 134 9.63 -21.21 -3.12
C GLY A 134 8.28 -20.58 -2.75
N LEU A 135 7.90 -20.58 -1.47
CA LEU A 135 6.68 -19.89 -0.99
C LEU A 135 6.68 -18.39 -1.38
N VAL A 136 7.83 -17.74 -1.21
CA VAL A 136 7.95 -16.32 -1.56
C VAL A 136 7.81 -16.12 -3.07
N LEU A 137 8.49 -16.93 -3.88
CA LEU A 137 8.54 -16.75 -5.34
C LEU A 137 7.24 -17.16 -6.03
N TYR A 138 6.61 -18.27 -5.62
CA TYR A 138 5.47 -18.83 -6.33
C TYR A 138 4.12 -18.42 -5.75
N ASP A 139 4.05 -18.02 -4.47
CA ASP A 139 2.80 -17.60 -3.84
C ASP A 139 2.78 -16.11 -3.53
N LEU A 140 3.73 -15.60 -2.73
CA LEU A 140 3.67 -14.24 -2.21
C LEU A 140 3.95 -13.18 -3.29
N LEU A 141 5.02 -13.30 -4.04
CA LEU A 141 5.43 -12.28 -5.02
C LEU A 141 4.45 -12.14 -6.20
N PRO A 142 3.85 -13.20 -6.76
CA PRO A 142 2.80 -13.09 -7.77
C PRO A 142 1.57 -12.32 -7.29
N ILE A 143 1.15 -12.54 -6.05
CA ILE A 143 0.04 -11.80 -5.44
C ILE A 143 0.40 -10.32 -5.33
N LEU A 144 1.54 -10.00 -4.73
CA LEU A 144 2.00 -8.62 -4.57
C LEU A 144 2.18 -7.91 -5.91
N PHE A 145 2.79 -8.56 -6.88
CA PHE A 145 2.99 -8.01 -8.21
C PHE A 145 1.66 -7.67 -8.88
N SER A 146 0.70 -8.59 -8.84
CA SER A 146 -0.61 -8.42 -9.46
C SER A 146 -1.41 -7.31 -8.78
N VAL A 147 -1.42 -7.27 -7.44
CA VAL A 147 -2.10 -6.22 -6.67
C VAL A 147 -1.48 -4.86 -6.95
N PHE A 148 -0.15 -4.75 -6.92
CA PHE A 148 0.53 -3.46 -7.15
C PHE A 148 0.37 -2.98 -8.59
N LEU A 149 0.32 -3.87 -9.57
CA LEU A 149 0.08 -3.50 -10.97
C LEU A 149 -1.28 -2.80 -11.14
N PHE A 150 -2.36 -3.41 -10.63
CA PHE A 150 -3.69 -2.81 -10.70
C PHE A 150 -3.84 -1.62 -9.75
N ALA A 151 -3.22 -1.67 -8.56
CA ALA A 151 -3.21 -0.53 -7.66
C ALA A 151 -2.54 0.68 -8.31
N ALA A 152 -1.37 0.53 -8.93
CA ALA A 152 -0.68 1.62 -9.61
C ALA A 152 -1.51 2.22 -10.76
N LEU A 153 -2.28 1.38 -11.47
CA LEU A 153 -3.15 1.83 -12.56
C LEU A 153 -4.37 2.62 -12.06
N PHE A 154 -5.00 2.17 -10.99
CA PHE A 154 -6.28 2.74 -10.52
C PHE A 154 -6.15 3.67 -9.31
N LEU A 155 -5.01 3.69 -8.62
CA LEU A 155 -4.78 4.56 -7.47
C LEU A 155 -5.03 6.05 -7.75
N PRO A 156 -4.70 6.59 -8.94
CA PRO A 156 -5.03 7.96 -9.29
C PRO A 156 -6.52 8.32 -9.15
N LEU A 157 -7.43 7.35 -9.25
CA LEU A 157 -8.88 7.58 -9.05
C LEU A 157 -9.19 7.98 -7.60
N LEU A 158 -8.42 7.48 -6.63
CA LEU A 158 -8.55 7.87 -5.23
C LEU A 158 -7.79 9.17 -4.91
N LEU A 159 -6.60 9.34 -5.51
CA LEU A 159 -5.67 10.41 -5.11
C LEU A 159 -5.96 11.75 -5.80
N ASN A 160 -6.28 11.75 -7.12
CA ASN A 160 -6.15 12.94 -7.94
C ASN A 160 -7.46 13.69 -8.18
N PHE A 161 -8.60 13.18 -7.72
CA PHE A 161 -9.91 13.76 -8.00
C PHE A 161 -10.59 14.45 -6.81
N GLY A 162 -9.88 14.64 -5.69
CA GLY A 162 -10.36 15.40 -4.53
C GLY A 162 -11.07 14.57 -3.45
N LEU A 163 -11.13 13.24 -3.58
CA LEU A 163 -11.74 12.38 -2.57
C LEU A 163 -11.04 12.50 -1.21
N LEU A 164 -9.71 12.57 -1.21
CA LEU A 164 -8.92 12.68 0.01
C LEU A 164 -9.14 14.02 0.72
N GLU A 165 -9.29 15.10 -0.02
CA GLU A 165 -9.59 16.43 0.50
C GLU A 165 -10.99 16.45 1.12
N PHE A 166 -11.97 15.89 0.43
CA PHE A 166 -13.35 15.78 0.91
C PHE A 166 -13.42 14.95 2.19
N ALA A 167 -12.89 13.72 2.17
CA ALA A 167 -12.84 12.85 3.35
C ALA A 167 -11.98 13.48 4.45
N GLY A 168 -10.87 14.13 4.08
CA GLY A 168 -9.98 14.83 5.00
C GLY A 168 -10.69 15.91 5.79
N THR A 169 -11.52 16.73 5.15
CA THR A 169 -12.28 17.77 5.84
C THR A 169 -13.39 17.18 6.72
N LEU A 170 -14.12 16.20 6.23
CA LEU A 170 -15.24 15.57 6.93
C LEU A 170 -14.78 14.81 8.18
N LEU A 171 -13.74 13.99 8.03
CA LEU A 171 -13.28 13.06 9.07
C LEU A 171 -12.22 13.67 10.02
N SER A 172 -11.68 14.86 9.72
CA SER A 172 -10.69 15.49 10.60
C SER A 172 -11.23 15.79 12.01
N LYS A 173 -12.55 15.98 12.15
CA LYS A 173 -13.20 16.15 13.46
C LYS A 173 -13.11 14.91 14.37
N ILE A 174 -12.89 13.75 13.79
CA ILE A 174 -12.74 12.47 14.52
C ILE A 174 -11.25 12.07 14.55
N MET A 175 -10.59 12.11 13.40
CA MET A 175 -9.22 11.62 13.28
C MET A 175 -8.20 12.42 14.09
N ARG A 176 -8.35 13.75 14.14
CA ARG A 176 -7.43 14.59 14.90
C ARG A 176 -7.51 14.40 16.40
N PRO A 177 -8.69 14.50 17.06
CA PRO A 177 -8.76 14.39 18.53
C PRO A 177 -8.55 12.97 19.04
N VAL A 178 -8.95 11.93 18.28
CA VAL A 178 -8.86 10.53 18.74
C VAL A 178 -7.49 9.94 18.45
N PHE A 179 -6.97 10.14 17.24
CA PHE A 179 -5.77 9.45 16.74
C PHE A 179 -4.58 10.39 16.51
N ASN A 180 -4.79 11.69 16.62
CA ASN A 180 -3.79 12.72 16.31
C ASN A 180 -3.27 12.61 14.86
N LEU A 181 -4.15 12.24 13.92
CA LEU A 181 -3.86 12.05 12.51
C LEU A 181 -4.70 12.99 11.64
N PRO A 182 -4.21 13.36 10.44
CA PRO A 182 -5.00 14.13 9.49
C PRO A 182 -6.23 13.35 9.02
N GLY A 183 -7.34 14.06 8.75
CA GLY A 183 -8.60 13.40 8.37
C GLY A 183 -8.53 12.55 7.12
N ARG A 184 -7.64 12.89 6.15
CA ARG A 184 -7.45 12.11 4.93
C ARG A 184 -6.86 10.70 5.18
N SER A 185 -6.17 10.47 6.30
CA SER A 185 -5.68 9.15 6.69
C SER A 185 -6.79 8.12 6.93
N ALA A 186 -8.03 8.57 7.14
CA ALA A 186 -9.17 7.67 7.22
C ALA A 186 -9.39 6.86 5.93
N ILE A 187 -9.06 7.42 4.76
CA ILE A 187 -9.15 6.70 3.48
C ILE A 187 -8.10 5.59 3.41
N ASP A 188 -6.88 5.87 3.87
CA ASP A 188 -5.80 4.87 3.91
C ASP A 188 -6.18 3.70 4.85
N CYS A 189 -6.76 4.04 6.02
CA CYS A 189 -7.25 3.06 6.99
C CYS A 189 -8.37 2.20 6.40
N LEU A 190 -9.38 2.82 5.77
CA LEU A 190 -10.49 2.11 5.15
C LEU A 190 -10.04 1.24 3.98
N ALA A 191 -9.11 1.72 3.16
CA ALA A 191 -8.53 0.94 2.07
C ALA A 191 -7.79 -0.30 2.58
N SER A 192 -7.08 -0.18 3.72
CA SER A 192 -6.43 -1.32 4.38
C SER A 192 -7.45 -2.30 4.99
N TRP A 193 -8.49 -1.81 5.65
CA TRP A 193 -9.43 -2.64 6.39
C TRP A 193 -10.42 -3.39 5.49
N LEU A 194 -11.04 -2.68 4.56
CA LEU A 194 -12.04 -3.23 3.63
C LEU A 194 -11.40 -3.87 2.41
N GLY A 195 -10.25 -3.36 2.00
CA GLY A 195 -9.50 -3.79 0.85
C GLY A 195 -8.36 -4.74 1.22
N ASP A 196 -7.14 -4.27 0.98
CA ASP A 196 -5.90 -4.99 1.24
C ASP A 196 -4.91 -4.08 1.97
N GLY A 197 -4.22 -4.62 2.98
CA GLY A 197 -3.23 -3.88 3.76
C GLY A 197 -2.11 -3.29 2.92
N THR A 198 -1.72 -3.94 1.83
CA THR A 198 -0.70 -3.45 0.89
C THR A 198 -1.15 -2.16 0.19
N ILE A 199 -2.43 -2.03 -0.12
CA ILE A 199 -3.03 -0.84 -0.73
C ILE A 199 -2.99 0.33 0.27
N GLY A 200 -3.35 0.10 1.53
CA GLY A 200 -3.27 1.12 2.57
C GLY A 200 -1.86 1.66 2.76
N VAL A 201 -0.86 0.77 2.78
CA VAL A 201 0.56 1.17 2.87
C VAL A 201 1.01 1.94 1.62
N LEU A 202 0.59 1.52 0.43
CA LEU A 202 0.92 2.19 -0.83
C LEU A 202 0.33 3.61 -0.88
N LEU A 203 -0.94 3.78 -0.47
CA LEU A 203 -1.60 5.08 -0.35
C LEU A 203 -0.84 5.99 0.62
N THR A 204 -0.52 5.49 1.81
CA THR A 204 0.22 6.23 2.83
C THR A 204 1.60 6.65 2.36
N SER A 205 2.34 5.74 1.70
CA SER A 205 3.65 6.03 1.14
C SER A 205 3.57 7.13 0.08
N LYS A 206 2.59 7.04 -0.81
CA LYS A 206 2.39 8.03 -1.88
C LYS A 206 2.06 9.41 -1.30
N GLN A 207 1.16 9.48 -0.33
CA GLN A 207 0.81 10.74 0.33
C GLN A 207 1.97 11.34 1.13
N TYR A 208 2.84 10.49 1.70
CA TYR A 208 4.07 10.95 2.34
C TYR A 208 5.06 11.53 1.30
N GLU A 209 5.27 10.86 0.16
CA GLU A 209 6.12 11.35 -0.93
C GLU A 209 5.62 12.68 -1.51
N GLU A 210 4.31 12.89 -1.54
CA GLU A 210 3.66 14.12 -2.01
C GLU A 210 3.63 15.24 -0.94
N GLY A 211 4.12 14.96 0.28
CA GLY A 211 4.23 15.94 1.37
C GLY A 211 2.93 16.21 2.14
N PHE A 212 1.92 15.35 2.02
CA PHE A 212 0.68 15.46 2.78
C PHE A 212 0.77 14.90 4.19
N TYR A 213 1.69 13.98 4.45
CA TYR A 213 1.96 13.42 5.77
C TYR A 213 3.36 13.76 6.25
N THR A 214 3.48 13.99 7.55
CA THR A 214 4.77 14.01 8.22
C THR A 214 5.36 12.60 8.35
N LYS A 215 6.65 12.49 8.62
CA LYS A 215 7.32 11.20 8.88
C LYS A 215 6.65 10.41 10.01
N ARG A 216 6.17 11.13 11.04
CA ARG A 216 5.48 10.52 12.17
C ARG A 216 4.11 10.04 11.78
N GLU A 217 3.30 10.86 11.11
CA GLU A 217 1.97 10.51 10.64
C GLU A 217 2.01 9.29 9.72
N ALA A 218 2.88 9.28 8.70
CA ALA A 218 3.05 8.14 7.80
C ALA A 218 3.48 6.86 8.55
N ALA A 219 4.40 6.98 9.52
CA ALA A 219 4.83 5.83 10.32
C ALA A 219 3.69 5.28 11.20
N VAL A 220 2.88 6.16 11.81
CA VAL A 220 1.73 5.75 12.63
C VAL A 220 0.68 5.08 11.75
N ILE A 221 0.32 5.66 10.61
CA ILE A 221 -0.68 5.09 9.71
C ILE A 221 -0.22 3.71 9.21
N GLY A 222 1.01 3.60 8.71
CA GLY A 222 1.54 2.36 8.15
C GLY A 222 1.79 1.23 9.16
N THR A 223 1.90 1.54 10.46
CA THR A 223 2.19 0.54 11.49
C THR A 223 1.01 0.22 12.39
N THR A 224 0.16 1.20 12.72
CA THR A 224 -0.91 1.03 13.71
C THR A 224 -2.31 1.01 13.10
N PHE A 225 -2.49 1.60 11.94
CA PHE A 225 -3.75 1.61 11.19
C PHE A 225 -3.79 0.68 9.99
N SER A 226 -2.67 0.07 9.63
CA SER A 226 -2.62 -0.99 8.63
C SER A 226 -3.13 -2.30 9.21
N LEU A 227 -4.43 -2.35 9.45
CA LEU A 227 -5.11 -3.52 9.96
C LEU A 227 -5.12 -4.62 8.90
N VAL A 228 -5.06 -5.86 9.38
CA VAL A 228 -5.29 -7.02 8.52
C VAL A 228 -6.67 -6.91 7.88
N SER A 229 -6.74 -7.03 6.57
CA SER A 229 -8.01 -6.92 5.84
C SER A 229 -9.00 -8.01 6.27
N ILE A 230 -10.28 -7.71 6.12
CA ILE A 230 -11.37 -8.67 6.38
C ILE A 230 -11.14 -9.96 5.57
N THR A 231 -10.81 -9.82 4.32
CA THR A 231 -10.58 -10.93 3.37
C THR A 231 -9.44 -11.84 3.83
N PHE A 232 -8.27 -11.26 4.12
CA PHE A 232 -7.12 -12.02 4.58
C PHE A 232 -7.38 -12.69 5.94
N SER A 233 -8.04 -12.00 6.87
CA SER A 233 -8.44 -12.56 8.16
C SER A 233 -9.36 -13.76 8.01
N LEU A 234 -10.30 -13.71 7.04
CA LEU A 234 -11.20 -14.81 6.75
C LEU A 234 -10.44 -16.02 6.20
N VAL A 235 -9.50 -15.81 5.28
CA VAL A 235 -8.65 -16.87 4.75
C VAL A 235 -7.84 -17.54 5.87
N VAL A 236 -7.16 -16.76 6.69
CA VAL A 236 -6.33 -17.29 7.80
C VAL A 236 -7.16 -18.12 8.77
N ILE A 237 -8.31 -17.61 9.23
CA ILE A 237 -9.11 -18.32 10.22
C ILE A 237 -9.77 -19.60 9.64
N ASN A 238 -10.11 -19.59 8.36
CA ASN A 238 -10.60 -20.78 7.66
C ASN A 238 -9.51 -21.84 7.50
N THR A 239 -8.27 -21.43 7.18
CA THR A 239 -7.13 -22.33 7.03
C THR A 239 -6.83 -23.10 8.32
N VAL A 240 -7.04 -22.48 9.49
CA VAL A 240 -6.88 -23.15 10.80
C VAL A 240 -8.15 -23.85 11.29
N GLY A 241 -9.20 -23.93 10.46
CA GLY A 241 -10.44 -24.66 10.78
C GLY A 241 -11.38 -23.94 11.76
N LEU A 242 -11.17 -22.65 12.02
CA LEU A 242 -11.95 -21.85 12.98
C LEU A 242 -12.88 -20.83 12.31
N GLY A 243 -13.32 -21.09 11.08
CA GLY A 243 -14.16 -20.19 10.30
C GLY A 243 -15.45 -19.74 10.99
N ASN A 244 -16.05 -20.58 11.84
CA ASN A 244 -17.22 -20.26 12.65
C ASN A 244 -16.94 -19.18 13.72
N MET A 245 -15.68 -18.96 14.09
CA MET A 245 -15.25 -17.94 15.03
C MET A 245 -14.78 -16.63 14.36
N PHE A 246 -15.02 -16.48 13.06
CA PHE A 246 -14.55 -15.31 12.31
C PHE A 246 -15.03 -13.97 12.92
N VAL A 247 -16.31 -13.87 13.25
CA VAL A 247 -16.88 -12.61 13.77
C VAL A 247 -16.23 -12.18 15.10
N PRO A 248 -16.17 -13.03 16.15
CA PRO A 248 -15.49 -12.65 17.41
C PRO A 248 -13.99 -12.42 17.21
N PHE A 249 -13.34 -13.19 16.36
CA PHE A 249 -11.93 -13.01 16.02
C PHE A 249 -11.69 -11.63 15.39
N TYR A 250 -12.42 -11.30 14.32
CA TYR A 250 -12.21 -10.02 13.61
C TYR A 250 -12.61 -8.81 14.48
N PHE A 251 -13.64 -8.94 15.29
CA PHE A 251 -14.00 -7.90 16.28
C PHE A 251 -12.86 -7.67 17.26
N THR A 252 -12.26 -8.73 17.80
CA THR A 252 -11.11 -8.63 18.72
C THR A 252 -9.91 -7.96 18.04
N VAL A 253 -9.57 -8.36 16.81
CA VAL A 253 -8.50 -7.75 16.03
C VAL A 253 -8.76 -6.26 15.80
N THR A 254 -9.98 -5.89 15.45
CA THR A 254 -10.37 -4.49 15.24
C THR A 254 -10.24 -3.66 16.52
N VAL A 255 -10.75 -4.15 17.65
CA VAL A 255 -10.64 -3.46 18.93
C VAL A 255 -9.17 -3.33 19.35
N ALA A 256 -8.39 -4.40 19.26
CA ALA A 256 -6.96 -4.38 19.57
C ALA A 256 -6.20 -3.34 18.74
N SER A 257 -6.50 -3.25 17.45
CA SER A 257 -5.87 -2.28 16.55
C SER A 257 -6.29 -0.84 16.83
N LEU A 258 -7.55 -0.58 17.17
CA LEU A 258 -7.99 0.75 17.62
C LEU A 258 -7.27 1.18 18.90
N VAL A 259 -7.13 0.27 19.85
CA VAL A 259 -6.35 0.53 21.09
C VAL A 259 -4.88 0.78 20.73
N ALA A 260 -4.28 -0.03 19.87
CA ALA A 260 -2.92 0.16 19.40
C ALA A 260 -2.73 1.52 18.72
N ALA A 261 -3.67 1.93 17.86
CA ALA A 261 -3.66 3.22 17.19
C ALA A 261 -3.69 4.43 18.14
N ILE A 262 -4.29 4.29 19.32
CA ILE A 262 -4.34 5.33 20.35
C ILE A 262 -3.07 5.31 21.23
N VAL A 263 -2.57 4.14 21.57
CA VAL A 263 -1.48 3.94 22.54
C VAL A 263 -0.10 4.03 21.91
N LEU A 264 0.13 3.30 20.81
CA LEU A 264 1.47 3.17 20.19
C LEU A 264 2.08 4.50 19.70
N PRO A 265 1.32 5.47 19.18
CA PRO A 265 1.88 6.78 18.80
C PRO A 265 2.47 7.55 19.99
N LYS A 266 2.08 7.21 21.23
CA LYS A 266 2.57 7.82 22.48
C LYS A 266 3.81 7.13 23.02
N LEU A 267 4.14 5.94 22.51
CA LEU A 267 5.27 5.13 22.97
C LEU A 267 6.46 5.23 21.98
N PRO A 268 7.72 5.14 22.47
CA PRO A 268 8.87 4.98 21.60
C PRO A 268 8.80 3.67 20.78
N PRO A 269 9.22 3.65 19.50
CA PRO A 269 9.95 4.70 18.77
C PRO A 269 9.05 5.76 18.10
N LEU A 270 7.73 5.55 17.99
CA LEU A 270 6.82 6.45 17.25
C LEU A 270 6.74 7.84 17.88
N SER A 271 6.68 7.92 19.21
CA SER A 271 6.62 9.20 19.94
C SER A 271 7.88 10.07 19.77
N ARG A 272 9.03 9.47 19.37
CA ARG A 272 10.29 10.16 19.14
C ARG A 272 10.51 10.57 17.70
N LYS A 273 9.62 10.20 16.79
CA LYS A 273 9.71 10.64 15.40
C LYS A 273 9.31 12.10 15.29
N GLU A 274 10.07 12.84 14.50
CA GLU A 274 9.81 14.25 14.23
C GLU A 274 8.54 14.42 13.39
N ASP A 275 7.79 15.47 13.69
CA ASP A 275 6.62 15.92 12.91
C ASP A 275 7.07 16.84 11.75
N THR A 276 8.02 16.37 10.93
CA THR A 276 8.61 17.12 9.80
C THR A 276 8.39 16.37 8.50
#